data_c43a5bdd6de578a2cb8a0bfefe2306f4
#
_entry.id   c43a5bdd6de578a2cb8a0bfefe2306f4
#
_cell.length_a   1.000
_cell.length_b   1.000
_cell.length_c   1.000
_cell.angle_alpha   90.00
_cell.angle_beta   90.00
_cell.angle_gamma   90.00
#
_symmetry.space_group_name_H-M   'P 1'
#
loop_
_entity.id
_entity.type
_entity.pdbx_description
1 polymer ?
#
loop_
_entity_poly.entity_id
_entity_poly.type
_entity_poly.pdbx_seq_one_letter_code
_entity_poly.pdbx_strand_id
1 'polypeptide(L)' 'MMINKKSPVPKYFQLQTWLQDRIEQGYYATNEKIPTENELVKLSGLSRATVRQALRNLENDGYIIRKKRLGSFVQKIEKK' A
#
# COMPACT_ATOMS: atom_id res chain seq x y z
N MET A 1 -12.47 -1.61 -0.12
CA MET A 1 -11.59 -1.43 -1.30
C MET A 1 -12.04 -2.33 -2.43
N MET A 2 -12.13 -1.79 -3.61
CA MET A 2 -12.52 -2.57 -4.78
C MET A 2 -11.35 -2.70 -5.77
N ILE A 3 -11.02 -3.96 -6.07
CA ILE A 3 -10.06 -4.25 -7.15
C ILE A 3 -10.88 -4.60 -8.39
N ASN A 4 -10.64 -3.86 -9.46
CA ASN A 4 -11.33 -4.10 -10.72
C ASN A 4 -10.61 -5.21 -11.50
N LYS A 5 -11.17 -6.41 -11.43
CA LYS A 5 -10.58 -7.60 -12.07
C LYS A 5 -10.65 -7.54 -13.59
N LYS A 6 -11.54 -6.72 -14.14
CA LYS A 6 -11.71 -6.58 -15.59
C LYS A 6 -10.85 -5.46 -16.19
N SER A 7 -10.23 -4.64 -15.34
CA SER A 7 -9.36 -3.58 -15.80
C SER A 7 -8.08 -4.15 -16.40
N PRO A 8 -7.52 -3.55 -17.47
CA PRO A 8 -6.20 -3.94 -17.98
C PRO A 8 -5.07 -3.55 -17.02
N VAL A 9 -5.36 -2.72 -16.02
CA VAL A 9 -4.35 -2.30 -15.04
C VAL A 9 -4.00 -3.48 -14.13
N PRO A 10 -2.70 -3.81 -13.96
CA PRO A 10 -2.29 -4.90 -13.06
C PRO A 10 -2.86 -4.73 -11.66
N LYS A 11 -3.23 -5.84 -11.04
CA LYS A 11 -3.88 -5.81 -9.72
C LYS A 11 -2.98 -5.23 -8.64
N TYR A 12 -1.68 -5.53 -8.67
CA TYR A 12 -0.76 -4.95 -7.69
C TYR A 12 -0.71 -3.42 -7.82
N PHE A 13 -0.79 -2.92 -9.05
CA PHE A 13 -0.75 -1.48 -9.30
C PHE A 13 -2.03 -0.79 -8.80
N GLN A 14 -3.17 -1.46 -8.94
CA GLN A 14 -4.43 -0.93 -8.40
C GLN A 14 -4.36 -0.79 -6.88
N LEU A 15 -3.84 -1.81 -6.20
CA LEU A 15 -3.66 -1.76 -4.76
C LEU A 15 -2.65 -0.69 -4.35
N GLN A 16 -1.53 -0.64 -5.05
CA GLN A 16 -0.49 0.34 -4.81
C GLN A 16 -1.03 1.77 -4.93
N THR A 17 -1.75 2.05 -6.02
CA THR A 17 -2.32 3.37 -6.27
C THR A 17 -3.35 3.74 -5.20
N TRP A 18 -4.17 2.80 -4.81
CA TRP A 18 -5.17 3.02 -3.78
C TRP A 18 -4.52 3.43 -2.45
N LEU A 19 -3.49 2.74 -2.04
CA LEU A 19 -2.75 3.08 -0.82
C LEU A 19 -2.00 4.41 -0.96
N GLN A 20 -1.36 4.63 -2.09
CA GLN A 20 -0.64 5.86 -2.38
C GLN A 20 -1.58 7.07 -2.28
N ASP A 21 -2.76 6.98 -2.88
CA ASP A 21 -3.74 8.05 -2.83
C ASP A 21 -4.17 8.36 -1.40
N ARG A 22 -4.39 7.34 -0.59
CA ARG A 22 -4.77 7.53 0.82
C ARG A 22 -3.67 8.21 1.61
N ILE A 23 -2.43 7.85 1.34
CA ILE A 23 -1.27 8.48 2.00
C ILE A 23 -1.17 9.95 1.56
N GLU A 24 -1.29 10.20 0.27
CA GLU A 24 -1.17 11.57 -0.27
C GLU A 24 -2.28 12.48 0.21
N GLN A 25 -3.48 11.94 0.39
CA GLN A 25 -4.63 12.71 0.86
C GLN A 25 -4.66 12.86 2.38
N GLY A 26 -3.69 12.30 3.08
CA GLY A 26 -3.62 12.40 4.53
C GLY A 26 -4.56 11.46 5.28
N TYR A 27 -5.14 10.49 4.60
CA TYR A 27 -5.98 9.49 5.24
C TYR A 27 -5.20 8.70 6.30
N TYR A 28 -3.93 8.42 5.99
CA TYR A 28 -2.98 7.91 6.97
C TYR A 28 -1.93 9.01 7.22
N ALA A 29 -1.77 9.41 8.46
CA ALA A 29 -0.80 10.43 8.82
C ALA A 29 0.63 9.90 8.76
N THR A 30 1.60 10.81 8.71
CA THR A 30 3.02 10.44 8.81
C THR A 30 3.26 9.63 10.08
N ASN A 31 4.00 8.54 9.95
CA ASN A 31 4.30 7.58 11.02
C ASN A 31 3.11 6.72 11.46
N GLU A 32 1.95 6.91 10.85
CA GLU A 32 0.80 6.06 11.14
C GLU A 32 0.97 4.70 10.48
N LYS A 33 0.54 3.65 11.17
CA LYS A 33 0.57 2.30 10.66
C LYS A 33 -0.53 2.11 9.62
N ILE A 34 -0.16 1.56 8.45
CA ILE A 34 -1.15 1.19 7.43
C ILE A 34 -1.58 -0.26 7.65
N PRO A 35 -2.64 -0.73 6.98
CA PRO A 35 -3.04 -2.13 7.12
C PRO A 35 -1.90 -3.09 6.84
N THR A 36 -1.84 -4.17 7.60
CA THR A 36 -0.80 -5.19 7.44
C THR A 36 -0.97 -5.95 6.13
N GLU A 37 0.07 -6.69 5.75
CA GLU A 37 0.01 -7.58 4.59
C GLU A 37 -1.19 -8.52 4.67
N ASN A 38 -1.39 -9.16 5.84
CA ASN A 38 -2.53 -10.06 6.04
C ASN A 38 -3.86 -9.35 5.89
N GLU A 39 -3.98 -8.16 6.46
CA GLU A 39 -5.20 -7.36 6.34
C GLU A 39 -5.47 -6.97 4.89
N LEU A 40 -4.42 -6.59 4.16
CA LEU A 40 -4.55 -6.21 2.75
C LEU A 40 -4.93 -7.41 1.87
N VAL A 41 -4.41 -8.60 2.18
CA VAL A 41 -4.83 -9.82 1.49
C VAL A 41 -6.32 -10.03 1.67
N LYS A 42 -6.83 -9.88 2.89
CA LYS A 42 -8.26 -10.04 3.17
C LYS A 42 -9.11 -8.98 2.51
N LEU A 43 -8.67 -7.72 2.56
CA LEU A 43 -9.43 -6.61 2.00
C LEU A 43 -9.48 -6.64 0.48
N SER A 44 -8.39 -7.02 -0.15
CA SER A 44 -8.27 -6.97 -1.62
C SER A 44 -8.68 -8.27 -2.30
N GLY A 45 -8.59 -9.38 -1.59
CA GLY A 45 -8.78 -10.70 -2.21
C GLY A 45 -7.61 -11.10 -3.11
N LEU A 46 -6.51 -10.37 -3.06
CA LEU A 46 -5.33 -10.66 -3.88
C LEU A 46 -4.41 -11.65 -3.18
N SER A 47 -3.53 -12.27 -3.96
CA SER A 47 -2.52 -13.17 -3.39
C SER A 47 -1.54 -12.39 -2.54
N ARG A 48 -0.89 -13.08 -1.60
CA ARG A 48 0.13 -12.48 -0.75
C ARG A 48 1.29 -11.93 -1.58
N ALA A 49 1.69 -12.64 -2.63
CA ALA A 49 2.75 -12.18 -3.52
C ALA A 49 2.39 -10.85 -4.20
N THR A 50 1.14 -10.72 -4.64
CA THR A 50 0.66 -9.48 -5.27
C THR A 50 0.63 -8.33 -4.27
N VAL A 51 0.16 -8.58 -3.05
CA VAL A 51 0.15 -7.57 -1.98
C VAL A 51 1.57 -7.14 -1.64
N ARG A 52 2.48 -8.09 -1.52
CA ARG A 52 3.89 -7.78 -1.24
C ARG A 52 4.50 -6.92 -2.34
N GLN A 53 4.18 -7.19 -3.59
CA GLN A 53 4.69 -6.40 -4.71
C GLN A 53 4.25 -4.94 -4.59
N ALA A 54 2.98 -4.71 -4.28
CA ALA A 54 2.46 -3.36 -4.08
C ALA A 54 3.18 -2.65 -2.92
N LEU A 55 3.33 -3.34 -1.80
CA LEU A 55 4.01 -2.75 -0.62
C LEU A 55 5.47 -2.46 -0.90
N ARG A 56 6.15 -3.36 -1.61
CA ARG A 56 7.56 -3.16 -1.98
C ARG A 56 7.71 -1.93 -2.87
N ASN A 57 6.81 -1.75 -3.82
CA ASN A 57 6.85 -0.58 -4.70
C ASN A 57 6.64 0.71 -3.92
N LEU A 58 5.69 0.72 -2.98
CA LEU A 58 5.46 1.90 -2.13
C LEU A 58 6.68 2.20 -1.26
N GLU A 59 7.34 1.18 -0.75
CA GLU A 59 8.56 1.35 0.03
C GLU A 59 9.68 1.94 -0.82
N ASN A 60 9.87 1.39 -2.02
CA ASN A 60 10.89 1.87 -2.96
C ASN A 60 10.65 3.32 -3.37
N ASP A 61 9.39 3.71 -3.49
CA ASP A 61 9.00 5.07 -3.88
C ASP A 61 8.99 6.04 -2.69
N GLY A 62 9.30 5.56 -1.49
CA GLY A 62 9.42 6.40 -0.31
C GLY A 62 8.12 6.72 0.40
N TYR A 63 7.03 6.04 0.08
CA TYR A 63 5.74 6.29 0.73
C TYR A 63 5.62 5.62 2.09
N ILE A 64 6.26 4.48 2.28
CA ILE A 64 6.18 3.73 3.53
C ILE A 64 7.55 3.20 3.94
N ILE A 65 7.66 2.90 5.24
CA ILE A 65 8.78 2.16 5.81
C ILE A 65 8.21 0.86 6.35
N ARG A 66 8.82 -0.26 5.97
CA ARG A 66 8.42 -1.56 6.48
C ARG A 66 9.34 -1.94 7.65
N LYS A 67 8.74 -2.11 8.82
CA LYS A 67 9.48 -2.49 10.03
C LYS A 67 9.19 -3.94 10.36
N LYS A 68 10.24 -4.74 10.44
CA LYS A 68 10.11 -6.17 10.71
C LYS A 68 9.32 -6.38 11.99
N ARG A 69 8.30 -7.23 11.93
CA ARG A 69 7.42 -7.61 13.04
C ARG A 69 6.47 -6.51 13.53
N LEU A 70 6.67 -5.27 13.08
CA LEU A 70 5.83 -4.16 13.51
C LEU A 70 4.80 -3.76 12.46
N GLY A 71 5.11 -3.96 11.20
CA GLY A 71 4.23 -3.61 10.10
C GLY A 71 4.80 -2.53 9.21
N SER A 72 3.94 -1.86 8.46
CA SER A 72 4.32 -0.79 7.55
C SER A 72 3.76 0.53 8.05
N PHE A 73 4.58 1.57 7.97
CA PHE A 73 4.24 2.89 8.49
C PHE A 73 4.44 3.94 7.41
N VAL A 74 3.61 4.97 7.43
CA VAL A 74 3.72 6.07 6.48
C VAL A 74 5.00 6.85 6.73
N GLN A 75 5.77 7.04 5.65
CA GLN A 75 6.97 7.85 5.69
C GLN A 75 6.62 9.28 5.30
N LYS A 76 7.32 10.26 5.89
CA LYS A 76 7.14 11.65 5.53
C LYS A 76 7.54 11.84 4.06
N ILE A 77 6.61 12.35 3.26
CA ILE A 77 6.86 12.64 1.85
C ILE A 77 7.11 14.14 1.73
N GLU A 78 8.27 14.50 1.20
CA GLU A 78 8.54 15.88 0.89
C GLU A 78 8.07 16.15 -0.53
N LYS A 79 7.04 16.98 -0.65
CA LYS A 79 6.59 17.46 -1.95
C LYS A 79 7.40 18.70 -2.29
N LYS A 80 8.04 18.64 -3.45
CA LYS A 80 8.72 19.81 -3.98
C LYS A 80 7.73 20.71 -4.68
#